data_7dabb6a252f9e38f5a252de00febdd3b
#
_entry.id   7dabb6a252f9e38f5a252de00febdd3b
#
_cell.length_a   1.000
_cell.length_b   1.000
_cell.length_c   1.000
_cell.angle_alpha   90.00
_cell.angle_beta   90.00
_cell.angle_gamma   90.00
#
_symmetry.space_group_name_H-M   'P 1'
#
loop_
_entity.id
_entity.type
_entity.pdbx_description
1 polymer ?
#
loop_
_entity_poly.entity_id
_entity_poly.type
_entity_poly.pdbx_seq_one_letter_code
_entity_poly.pdbx_strand_id
1 'polypeptide(L)'
;MAGISAALDLQVFENTPRNEGRIARKSGSRKLYLDFFYHGIRIERSTGWDDTPENRRRAEKVLEQILAMKKEGTLEFAKLFPGASEEEKEFHTRIEKGEYAPTPKAVTFGAYVAKWYGKVWSNYHPNKQQDFKSVIEYRLLPFFRNMTFQQITGVTLQEFVANLKHLDGPKAGQPLARSTMVNTLQIFRTIWEDAVVEHRWLIFDPLKGLKKHLPKKSKKKVQVFRFEEWQQLLAAMDEYYHPVATLMVMTGMIASEIAAVKPQHIRDGYLYIEESIVRDTEKDTLKNGYRERRIPVTAAIAQVLDQASQQAKGEYLFTMKNGQTFAAELFQRRVWTTAMKQCGIPYRKPYTTRHTFAAWALAIRVDQNRLVGLMGHASKQMVYEVYGQYVEGLEKDRMAILRYFGRDFLKGRG
;
A
#
# COMPACT_ATOMS: atom_id res chain seq x y z
N MET A 1 32.93 -7.35 -0.70
CA MET A 1 31.76 -6.78 0.03
C MET A 1 30.64 -7.80 -0.02
N ALA A 2 30.61 -8.72 0.93
CA ALA A 2 29.52 -9.67 1.09
C ALA A 2 28.52 -9.06 2.09
N GLY A 3 27.39 -8.59 1.57
CA GLY A 3 26.33 -7.98 2.34
C GLY A 3 25.76 -8.97 3.34
N ILE A 4 25.61 -8.51 4.58
CA ILE A 4 24.85 -9.18 5.62
C ILE A 4 23.38 -9.02 5.27
N SER A 5 22.87 -9.88 4.36
CA SER A 5 21.45 -10.18 4.20
C SER A 5 21.17 -11.47 4.96
N ALA A 6 21.32 -11.44 6.28
CA ALA A 6 20.68 -12.44 7.12
C ALA A 6 19.29 -11.91 7.42
N ALA A 7 18.28 -12.40 6.69
CA ALA A 7 16.90 -12.30 7.11
C ALA A 7 16.83 -12.78 8.56
N LEU A 8 16.60 -11.85 9.49
CA LEU A 8 16.29 -12.14 10.88
C LEU A 8 14.92 -12.83 10.87
N ASP A 9 14.93 -14.16 10.92
CA ASP A 9 13.77 -14.93 11.35
C ASP A 9 13.45 -14.48 12.79
N LEU A 10 12.57 -13.50 12.92
CA LEU A 10 12.00 -13.05 14.16
C LEU A 10 11.06 -14.13 14.70
N GLN A 11 11.64 -15.23 15.19
CA GLN A 11 10.88 -16.16 16.01
C GLN A 11 10.58 -15.49 17.35
N VAL A 12 9.34 -15.10 17.49
CA VAL A 12 8.74 -14.61 18.73
C VAL A 12 8.71 -15.77 19.72
N PHE A 13 9.56 -15.69 20.73
CA PHE A 13 9.47 -16.60 21.87
C PHE A 13 8.45 -16.06 22.86
N GLU A 14 7.41 -16.84 23.14
CA GLU A 14 6.54 -16.63 24.29
C GLU A 14 7.39 -16.62 25.56
N ASN A 15 7.05 -15.71 26.50
CA ASN A 15 7.61 -15.64 27.85
C ASN A 15 7.37 -16.93 28.60
N THR A 16 8.21 -17.91 28.40
CA THR A 16 8.42 -19.02 29.33
C THR A 16 9.85 -18.90 29.84
N PRO A 17 10.11 -19.03 31.17
CA PRO A 17 11.45 -19.04 31.71
C PRO A 17 12.12 -20.37 31.37
N ARG A 18 12.49 -20.54 30.11
CA ARG A 18 13.22 -21.72 29.63
C ARG A 18 14.54 -21.25 29.03
N ASN A 19 15.58 -21.53 29.81
CA ASN A 19 17.01 -21.45 29.50
C ASN A 19 17.45 -20.09 28.90
N GLU A 20 18.20 -19.36 29.69
CA GLU A 20 18.89 -18.14 29.32
C GLU A 20 19.84 -18.33 28.12
N GLY A 21 20.08 -19.58 27.69
CA GLY A 21 20.85 -19.98 26.52
C GLY A 21 20.72 -21.47 26.22
N ARG A 22 21.12 -21.87 25.01
CA ARG A 22 21.12 -23.25 24.55
C ARG A 22 22.22 -23.51 23.52
N ILE A 23 22.57 -24.78 23.32
CA ILE A 23 23.37 -25.23 22.20
C ILE A 23 22.43 -25.61 21.06
N ALA A 24 22.57 -24.93 19.90
CA ALA A 24 21.73 -25.12 18.74
C ALA A 24 22.53 -25.71 17.55
N ARG A 25 21.81 -26.28 16.58
CA ARG A 25 22.32 -26.65 15.27
C ARG A 25 21.44 -26.04 14.20
N LYS A 26 22.03 -25.38 13.20
CA LYS A 26 21.27 -24.86 12.06
C LYS A 26 20.98 -25.95 11.04
N SER A 27 19.84 -25.84 10.38
CA SER A 27 19.49 -26.73 9.28
C SER A 27 20.58 -26.64 8.17
N GLY A 28 21.08 -27.79 7.72
CA GLY A 28 22.17 -27.86 6.72
C GLY A 28 23.60 -27.65 7.28
N SER A 29 23.77 -27.32 8.57
CA SER A 29 25.10 -27.18 9.19
C SER A 29 25.45 -28.40 10.04
N ARG A 30 26.72 -28.83 10.00
CA ARG A 30 27.28 -29.82 10.93
C ARG A 30 27.85 -29.19 12.20
N LYS A 31 27.86 -27.85 12.28
CA LYS A 31 28.47 -27.11 13.37
C LYS A 31 27.48 -26.83 14.50
N LEU A 32 28.00 -26.78 15.73
CA LEU A 32 27.29 -26.33 16.91
C LEU A 32 27.32 -24.81 17.02
N TYR A 33 26.24 -24.25 17.57
CA TYR A 33 26.06 -22.83 17.80
C TYR A 33 25.73 -22.56 19.25
N LEU A 34 26.33 -21.51 19.83
CA LEU A 34 25.91 -20.90 21.08
C LEU A 34 24.75 -19.95 20.77
N ASP A 35 23.63 -20.09 21.48
CA ASP A 35 22.41 -19.28 21.29
C ASP A 35 21.94 -18.79 22.66
N PHE A 36 22.17 -17.50 22.97
CA PHE A 36 21.83 -16.92 24.25
C PHE A 36 21.49 -15.43 24.13
N PHE A 37 20.93 -14.85 25.18
CA PHE A 37 20.59 -13.41 25.20
C PHE A 37 21.58 -12.62 26.04
N TYR A 38 22.06 -11.50 25.49
CA TYR A 38 22.92 -10.55 26.15
C TYR A 38 22.35 -9.14 26.01
N HIS A 39 22.08 -8.45 27.12
CA HIS A 39 21.38 -7.15 27.14
C HIS A 39 20.08 -7.11 26.29
N GLY A 40 19.32 -8.21 26.29
CA GLY A 40 18.10 -8.32 25.49
C GLY A 40 18.30 -8.61 24.01
N ILE A 41 19.54 -8.78 23.55
CA ILE A 41 19.91 -9.09 22.17
C ILE A 41 20.24 -10.59 22.08
N ARG A 42 19.67 -11.27 21.09
CA ARG A 42 19.99 -12.67 20.83
C ARG A 42 21.36 -12.76 20.17
N ILE A 43 22.27 -13.48 20.79
CA ILE A 43 23.59 -13.81 20.28
C ILE A 43 23.57 -15.25 19.79
N GLU A 44 23.78 -15.46 18.49
CA GLU A 44 23.91 -16.78 17.89
C GLU A 44 25.26 -16.86 17.19
N ARG A 45 26.18 -17.69 17.72
CA ARG A 45 27.56 -17.82 17.22
C ARG A 45 27.95 -19.28 17.02
N SER A 46 28.56 -19.54 15.88
CA SER A 46 29.16 -20.86 15.61
C SER A 46 30.35 -21.08 16.54
N THR A 47 30.39 -22.26 17.15
CA THR A 47 31.57 -22.72 17.91
C THR A 47 32.74 -23.14 17.00
N GLY A 48 32.48 -23.35 15.71
CA GLY A 48 33.42 -23.98 14.78
C GLY A 48 33.51 -25.50 14.95
N TRP A 49 32.93 -26.10 16.00
CA TRP A 49 33.01 -27.51 16.27
C TRP A 49 31.87 -28.28 15.64
N ASP A 50 32.19 -29.53 15.20
CA ASP A 50 31.18 -30.43 14.65
C ASP A 50 30.27 -30.98 15.75
N ASP A 51 29.04 -31.33 15.42
CA ASP A 51 28.05 -31.86 16.36
C ASP A 51 28.38 -33.30 16.75
N THR A 52 29.25 -33.45 17.74
CA THR A 52 29.60 -34.71 18.41
C THR A 52 29.25 -34.65 19.88
N PRO A 53 29.04 -35.80 20.56
CA PRO A 53 28.75 -35.81 21.98
C PRO A 53 29.81 -35.12 22.83
N GLU A 54 31.08 -35.22 22.46
CA GLU A 54 32.20 -34.57 23.13
C GLU A 54 32.14 -33.03 22.95
N ASN A 55 31.97 -32.58 21.73
CA ASN A 55 31.86 -31.16 21.40
C ASN A 55 30.61 -30.52 22.02
N ARG A 56 29.50 -31.28 22.14
CA ARG A 56 28.30 -30.77 22.85
C ARG A 56 28.62 -30.50 24.32
N ARG A 57 29.23 -31.43 25.04
CA ARG A 57 29.63 -31.24 26.45
C ARG A 57 30.60 -30.05 26.58
N ARG A 58 31.52 -29.88 25.63
CA ARG A 58 32.43 -28.74 25.60
C ARG A 58 31.68 -27.41 25.38
N ALA A 59 30.73 -27.37 24.43
CA ALA A 59 29.92 -26.21 24.16
C ALA A 59 29.01 -25.85 25.34
N GLU A 60 28.43 -26.84 26.02
CA GLU A 60 27.62 -26.64 27.24
C GLU A 60 28.43 -25.98 28.35
N LYS A 61 29.65 -26.45 28.62
CA LYS A 61 30.54 -25.83 29.62
C LYS A 61 30.88 -24.36 29.25
N VAL A 62 31.13 -24.09 27.98
CA VAL A 62 31.37 -22.71 27.52
C VAL A 62 30.14 -21.84 27.72
N LEU A 63 28.96 -22.38 27.40
CA LEU A 63 27.69 -21.63 27.59
C LEU A 63 27.43 -21.36 29.07
N GLU A 64 27.66 -22.35 29.95
CA GLU A 64 27.58 -22.17 31.42
C GLU A 64 28.48 -21.06 31.93
N GLN A 65 29.75 -21.02 31.46
CA GLN A 65 30.66 -19.93 31.80
C GLN A 65 30.16 -18.56 31.32
N ILE A 66 29.65 -18.47 30.08
CA ILE A 66 29.07 -17.23 29.52
C ILE A 66 27.89 -16.77 30.39
N LEU A 67 27.00 -17.69 30.77
CA LEU A 67 25.82 -17.36 31.57
C LEU A 67 26.21 -16.96 33.01
N ALA A 68 27.25 -17.56 33.58
CA ALA A 68 27.80 -17.13 34.86
C ALA A 68 28.38 -15.70 34.79
N MET A 69 29.24 -15.42 33.81
CA MET A 69 29.79 -14.08 33.59
C MET A 69 28.70 -13.02 33.34
N LYS A 70 27.65 -13.39 32.58
CA LYS A 70 26.49 -12.55 32.39
C LYS A 70 25.76 -12.22 33.68
N LYS A 71 25.55 -13.22 34.54
CA LYS A 71 24.91 -13.08 35.87
C LYS A 71 25.73 -12.20 36.82
N GLU A 72 27.05 -12.33 36.77
CA GLU A 72 28.01 -11.53 37.55
C GLU A 72 28.23 -10.13 37.00
N GLY A 73 27.74 -9.83 35.77
CA GLY A 73 27.97 -8.54 35.10
C GLY A 73 29.39 -8.32 34.59
N THR A 74 30.18 -9.40 34.52
CA THR A 74 31.61 -9.38 34.11
C THR A 74 31.80 -9.71 32.63
N LEU A 75 30.73 -10.05 31.90
CA LEU A 75 30.78 -10.40 30.49
C LEU A 75 31.04 -9.15 29.64
N GLU A 76 32.07 -9.21 28.79
CA GLU A 76 32.38 -8.20 27.78
C GLU A 76 32.33 -8.86 26.40
N PHE A 77 31.44 -8.38 25.53
CA PHE A 77 31.20 -8.96 24.20
C PHE A 77 32.48 -8.98 23.32
N ALA A 78 33.21 -7.87 23.30
CA ALA A 78 34.42 -7.74 22.47
C ALA A 78 35.52 -8.72 22.89
N LYS A 79 35.61 -9.06 24.17
CA LYS A 79 36.56 -10.08 24.67
C LYS A 79 36.09 -11.51 24.39
N LEU A 80 34.78 -11.73 24.49
CA LEU A 80 34.18 -13.05 24.22
C LEU A 80 34.21 -13.42 22.73
N PHE A 81 34.01 -12.44 21.86
CA PHE A 81 33.97 -12.63 20.40
C PHE A 81 35.00 -11.76 19.68
N PRO A 82 36.32 -12.06 19.83
CA PRO A 82 37.37 -11.25 19.20
C PRO A 82 37.28 -11.23 17.65
N GLY A 83 36.66 -12.23 17.04
CA GLY A 83 36.44 -12.31 15.57
C GLY A 83 35.18 -11.60 15.09
N ALA A 84 34.40 -10.93 15.94
CA ALA A 84 33.29 -10.10 15.52
C ALA A 84 33.76 -8.84 14.78
N SER A 85 32.91 -8.24 13.94
CA SER A 85 33.25 -6.97 13.28
C SER A 85 33.49 -5.84 14.29
N GLU A 86 34.31 -4.88 13.92
CA GLU A 86 34.56 -3.71 14.81
C GLU A 86 33.29 -2.93 15.10
N GLU A 87 32.38 -2.80 14.10
CA GLU A 87 31.07 -2.17 14.27
C GLU A 87 30.22 -2.92 15.32
N GLU A 88 30.26 -4.24 15.31
CA GLU A 88 29.50 -5.05 16.27
C GLU A 88 30.10 -4.98 17.67
N LYS A 89 31.42 -5.00 17.78
CA LYS A 89 32.13 -4.82 19.06
C LYS A 89 31.84 -3.44 19.67
N GLU A 90 31.94 -2.38 18.86
CA GLU A 90 31.62 -1.01 19.30
C GLU A 90 30.16 -0.90 19.76
N PHE A 91 29.23 -1.46 19.02
CA PHE A 91 27.82 -1.49 19.39
C PHE A 91 27.58 -2.12 20.76
N HIS A 92 28.15 -3.32 21.02
CA HIS A 92 28.01 -3.98 22.31
C HIS A 92 28.74 -3.24 23.43
N THR A 93 29.92 -2.71 23.17
CA THR A 93 30.66 -1.90 24.15
C THR A 93 29.89 -0.65 24.59
N ARG A 94 29.20 0.00 23.67
CA ARG A 94 28.33 1.16 24.01
C ARG A 94 27.14 0.75 24.88
N ILE A 95 26.57 -0.44 24.65
CA ILE A 95 25.50 -0.99 25.50
C ILE A 95 26.05 -1.29 26.91
N GLU A 96 27.21 -1.92 27.00
CA GLU A 96 27.88 -2.27 28.27
C GLU A 96 28.19 -1.04 29.10
N LYS A 97 28.55 0.06 28.45
CA LYS A 97 28.79 1.37 29.09
C LYS A 97 27.52 2.15 29.43
N GLY A 98 26.34 1.64 29.07
CA GLY A 98 25.06 2.35 29.25
C GLY A 98 24.88 3.54 28.32
N GLU A 99 25.76 3.74 27.31
CA GLU A 99 25.67 4.81 26.32
C GLU A 99 24.59 4.54 25.27
N TYR A 100 24.17 3.30 25.14
CA TYR A 100 23.13 2.86 24.25
C TYR A 100 22.06 2.09 25.04
N ALA A 101 20.88 2.67 25.13
CA ALA A 101 19.73 2.03 25.80
C ALA A 101 18.91 1.24 24.76
N PRO A 102 19.21 -0.03 24.49
CA PRO A 102 18.49 -0.84 23.48
C PRO A 102 17.12 -1.30 23.99
N THR A 103 16.64 -0.73 25.09
CA THR A 103 15.36 -1.15 25.66
C THR A 103 14.21 -0.30 25.13
N PRO A 104 13.12 -0.94 24.67
CA PRO A 104 11.95 -0.22 24.21
C PRO A 104 11.21 0.56 25.32
N LYS A 105 11.66 0.45 26.58
CA LYS A 105 11.13 1.22 27.72
C LYS A 105 11.54 2.70 27.73
N ALA A 106 12.66 3.03 27.10
CA ALA A 106 13.22 4.38 27.13
C ALA A 106 12.73 5.29 26.00
N VAL A 107 12.19 4.71 24.93
CA VAL A 107 11.81 5.48 23.73
C VAL A 107 10.28 5.53 23.63
N THR A 108 9.73 6.73 23.61
CA THR A 108 8.30 6.93 23.33
C THR A 108 8.03 6.93 21.82
N PHE A 109 6.84 6.50 21.44
CA PHE A 109 6.41 6.51 20.04
C PHE A 109 6.50 7.92 19.43
N GLY A 110 6.09 8.94 20.17
CA GLY A 110 6.15 10.33 19.69
C GLY A 110 7.57 10.83 19.46
N ALA A 111 8.51 10.51 20.36
CA ALA A 111 9.91 10.89 20.19
C ALA A 111 10.54 10.19 18.97
N TYR A 112 10.22 8.90 18.77
CA TYR A 112 10.68 8.17 17.60
C TYR A 112 10.10 8.73 16.30
N VAL A 113 8.80 9.02 16.24
CA VAL A 113 8.14 9.61 15.07
C VAL A 113 8.78 10.93 14.66
N ALA A 114 9.10 11.81 15.63
CA ALA A 114 9.79 13.07 15.33
C ALA A 114 11.14 12.86 14.63
N LYS A 115 11.93 11.89 15.10
CA LYS A 115 13.20 11.49 14.47
C LYS A 115 12.97 10.82 13.11
N TRP A 116 11.97 9.96 13.01
CA TRP A 116 11.62 9.21 11.80
C TRP A 116 11.24 10.14 10.64
N TYR A 117 10.51 11.21 10.90
CA TYR A 117 10.19 12.22 9.90
C TYR A 117 11.47 12.80 9.26
N GLY A 118 12.46 13.19 10.04
CA GLY A 118 13.72 13.73 9.51
C GLY A 118 14.52 12.73 8.67
N LYS A 119 14.40 11.43 8.97
CA LYS A 119 15.21 10.36 8.36
C LYS A 119 14.63 9.82 7.05
N VAL A 120 13.32 9.60 6.99
CA VAL A 120 12.70 8.87 5.87
C VAL A 120 11.74 9.70 5.01
N TRP A 121 11.42 10.92 5.48
CA TRP A 121 10.41 11.74 4.84
C TRP A 121 10.73 12.06 3.38
N SER A 122 11.96 12.42 3.08
CA SER A 122 12.43 12.75 1.73
C SER A 122 12.36 11.58 0.74
N ASN A 123 12.30 10.34 1.25
CA ASN A 123 12.23 9.14 0.42
C ASN A 123 10.82 8.85 -0.11
N TYR A 124 9.82 9.57 0.41
CA TYR A 124 8.43 9.37 0.00
C TYR A 124 7.97 10.46 -0.97
N HIS A 125 7.23 10.06 -2.00
CA HIS A 125 6.56 10.99 -2.90
C HIS A 125 5.64 11.95 -2.12
N PRO A 126 5.52 13.26 -2.47
CA PRO A 126 4.75 14.27 -1.73
C PRO A 126 3.32 13.85 -1.37
N ASN A 127 2.59 13.21 -2.28
CA ASN A 127 1.24 12.72 -2.00
C ASN A 127 1.21 11.65 -0.89
N LYS A 128 2.23 10.78 -0.83
CA LYS A 128 2.36 9.77 0.22
C LYS A 128 2.77 10.41 1.55
N GLN A 129 3.62 11.43 1.49
CA GLN A 129 3.96 12.24 2.66
C GLN A 129 2.72 12.85 3.28
N GLN A 130 1.84 13.46 2.48
CA GLN A 130 0.61 14.06 2.97
C GLN A 130 -0.34 13.03 3.61
N ASP A 131 -0.48 11.85 2.99
CA ASP A 131 -1.29 10.75 3.54
C ASP A 131 -0.72 10.26 4.88
N PHE A 132 0.61 10.07 4.98
CA PHE A 132 1.29 9.68 6.21
C PHE A 132 1.14 10.74 7.29
N LYS A 133 1.40 12.02 6.95
CA LYS A 133 1.25 13.14 7.87
C LYS A 133 -0.13 13.17 8.50
N SER A 134 -1.18 13.11 7.66
CA SER A 134 -2.57 13.10 8.14
C SER A 134 -2.85 11.96 9.12
N VAL A 135 -2.40 10.73 8.81
CA VAL A 135 -2.63 9.58 9.70
C VAL A 135 -1.82 9.70 10.98
N ILE A 136 -0.57 10.12 10.89
CA ILE A 136 0.32 10.24 12.06
C ILE A 136 -0.18 11.32 13.01
N GLU A 137 -0.45 12.53 12.51
CA GLU A 137 -0.82 13.68 13.32
C GLU A 137 -2.24 13.56 13.93
N TYR A 138 -3.19 13.07 13.15
CA TYR A 138 -4.59 13.06 13.61
C TYR A 138 -5.07 11.74 14.20
N ARG A 139 -4.27 10.64 14.08
CA ARG A 139 -4.70 9.33 14.58
C ARG A 139 -3.67 8.65 15.47
N LEU A 140 -2.39 8.56 15.03
CA LEU A 140 -1.38 7.81 15.78
C LEU A 140 -0.85 8.60 16.97
N LEU A 141 -0.41 9.84 16.76
CA LEU A 141 0.17 10.66 17.83
C LEU A 141 -0.84 10.99 18.95
N PRO A 142 -2.12 11.30 18.69
CA PRO A 142 -3.08 11.52 19.78
C PRO A 142 -3.22 10.34 20.73
N PHE A 143 -3.00 9.11 20.24
CA PHE A 143 -3.13 7.92 21.05
C PHE A 143 -1.80 7.41 21.62
N PHE A 144 -0.74 7.36 20.79
CA PHE A 144 0.51 6.68 21.16
C PHE A 144 1.65 7.61 21.58
N ARG A 145 1.55 8.95 21.44
CA ARG A 145 2.65 9.91 21.61
C ARG A 145 3.50 9.64 22.86
N ASN A 146 2.86 9.45 24.00
CA ASN A 146 3.51 9.33 25.31
C ASN A 146 3.78 7.88 25.71
N MET A 147 3.36 6.89 24.90
CA MET A 147 3.59 5.48 25.18
C MET A 147 4.97 5.07 24.70
N THR A 148 5.69 4.33 25.53
CA THR A 148 6.93 3.69 25.11
C THR A 148 6.60 2.48 24.22
N PHE A 149 7.56 2.04 23.40
CA PHE A 149 7.36 0.86 22.56
C PHE A 149 7.06 -0.40 23.38
N GLN A 150 7.58 -0.50 24.61
CA GLN A 150 7.26 -1.58 25.53
C GLN A 150 5.79 -1.57 25.98
N GLN A 151 5.18 -0.41 26.13
CA GLN A 151 3.78 -0.25 26.56
C GLN A 151 2.78 -0.52 25.44
N ILE A 152 3.22 -0.46 24.17
CA ILE A 152 2.35 -0.72 23.03
C ILE A 152 2.24 -2.23 22.80
N THR A 153 1.18 -2.82 23.32
CA THR A 153 0.87 -4.25 23.23
C THR A 153 -0.24 -4.52 22.21
N GLY A 154 -0.53 -5.81 21.97
CA GLY A 154 -1.70 -6.20 21.17
C GLY A 154 -3.03 -5.71 21.75
N VAL A 155 -3.16 -5.64 23.07
CA VAL A 155 -4.35 -5.09 23.77
C VAL A 155 -4.45 -3.58 23.48
N THR A 156 -3.35 -2.86 23.63
CA THR A 156 -3.29 -1.41 23.32
C THR A 156 -3.71 -1.11 21.88
N LEU A 157 -3.29 -1.95 20.91
CA LEU A 157 -3.72 -1.80 19.52
C LEU A 157 -5.19 -2.16 19.30
N GLN A 158 -5.76 -3.11 20.06
CA GLN A 158 -7.20 -3.39 20.01
C GLN A 158 -8.01 -2.18 20.50
N GLU A 159 -7.60 -1.56 21.60
CA GLU A 159 -8.20 -0.32 22.11
C GLU A 159 -8.08 0.82 21.09
N PHE A 160 -6.91 0.99 20.49
CA PHE A 160 -6.72 1.98 19.44
C PHE A 160 -7.69 1.76 18.27
N VAL A 161 -7.80 0.53 17.76
CA VAL A 161 -8.70 0.19 16.66
C VAL A 161 -10.17 0.45 17.01
N ALA A 162 -10.59 0.12 18.24
CA ALA A 162 -11.95 0.39 18.73
C ALA A 162 -12.27 1.88 18.76
N ASN A 163 -11.26 2.73 18.98
CA ASN A 163 -11.38 4.19 19.05
C ASN A 163 -11.20 4.88 17.68
N LEU A 164 -10.90 4.14 16.59
CA LEU A 164 -10.78 4.74 15.27
C LEU A 164 -12.14 5.14 14.69
N LYS A 165 -12.45 6.43 14.79
CA LYS A 165 -13.70 7.04 14.35
C LYS A 165 -13.44 8.18 13.36
N HIS A 166 -14.48 8.58 12.64
CA HIS A 166 -14.47 9.82 11.86
C HIS A 166 -14.35 11.01 12.81
N LEU A 167 -13.39 11.90 12.54
CA LEU A 167 -13.12 13.06 13.41
C LEU A 167 -14.10 14.21 13.15
N ASP A 168 -14.59 14.31 11.91
CA ASP A 168 -15.41 15.41 11.41
C ASP A 168 -16.43 14.96 10.37
N GLY A 169 -17.22 15.92 9.88
CA GLY A 169 -18.21 15.73 8.82
C GLY A 169 -19.46 14.96 9.26
N PRO A 170 -20.34 14.58 8.30
CA PRO A 170 -21.64 13.94 8.60
C PRO A 170 -21.54 12.59 9.30
N LYS A 171 -20.35 12.00 9.35
CA LYS A 171 -20.07 10.71 10.01
C LYS A 171 -19.24 10.85 11.28
N ALA A 172 -19.03 12.07 11.78
CA ALA A 172 -18.28 12.29 13.02
C ALA A 172 -18.74 11.33 14.13
N GLY A 173 -17.77 10.73 14.84
CA GLY A 173 -18.02 9.75 15.89
C GLY A 173 -18.37 8.33 15.43
N GLN A 174 -18.69 8.10 14.16
CA GLN A 174 -18.92 6.74 13.63
C GLN A 174 -17.58 6.01 13.40
N PRO A 175 -17.54 4.67 13.57
CA PRO A 175 -16.34 3.90 13.29
C PRO A 175 -15.84 4.07 11.86
N LEU A 176 -14.52 4.09 11.68
CA LEU A 176 -13.91 4.12 10.37
C LEU A 176 -14.19 2.82 9.59
N ALA A 177 -14.20 2.92 8.26
CA ALA A 177 -14.26 1.74 7.41
C ALA A 177 -13.01 0.86 7.62
N ARG A 178 -13.19 -0.48 7.53
CA ARG A 178 -12.08 -1.44 7.66
C ARG A 178 -10.84 -1.08 6.82
N SER A 179 -11.04 -0.66 5.56
CA SER A 179 -9.94 -0.28 4.67
C SER A 179 -9.12 0.89 5.22
N THR A 180 -9.80 1.88 5.82
CA THR A 180 -9.12 3.02 6.44
C THR A 180 -8.36 2.59 7.70
N MET A 181 -8.95 1.70 8.53
CA MET A 181 -8.25 1.12 9.68
C MET A 181 -6.99 0.36 9.26
N VAL A 182 -7.09 -0.50 8.22
CA VAL A 182 -5.95 -1.24 7.69
C VAL A 182 -4.85 -0.31 7.18
N ASN A 183 -5.20 0.75 6.45
CA ASN A 183 -4.22 1.73 5.98
C ASN A 183 -3.56 2.48 7.16
N THR A 184 -4.31 2.84 8.19
CA THR A 184 -3.77 3.44 9.43
C THR A 184 -2.76 2.50 10.11
N LEU A 185 -3.14 1.23 10.26
CA LEU A 185 -2.26 0.21 10.86
C LEU A 185 -1.04 -0.09 10.00
N GLN A 186 -1.12 0.04 8.67
CA GLN A 186 0.04 -0.13 7.80
C GLN A 186 1.08 0.98 8.02
N ILE A 187 0.65 2.22 8.25
CA ILE A 187 1.57 3.31 8.58
C ILE A 187 2.18 3.10 9.97
N PHE A 188 1.37 2.69 10.96
CA PHE A 188 1.90 2.30 12.26
C PHE A 188 2.94 1.18 12.14
N ARG A 189 2.66 0.14 11.35
CA ARG A 189 3.58 -0.97 11.08
C ARG A 189 4.92 -0.48 10.53
N THR A 190 4.90 0.40 9.53
CA THR A 190 6.13 0.96 8.94
C THR A 190 7.00 1.63 10.01
N ILE A 191 6.41 2.47 10.85
CA ILE A 191 7.13 3.16 11.93
C ILE A 191 7.64 2.16 12.99
N TRP A 192 6.81 1.18 13.35
CA TRP A 192 7.16 0.15 14.32
C TRP A 192 8.34 -0.71 13.86
N GLU A 193 8.27 -1.23 12.63
CA GLU A 193 9.31 -2.07 12.05
C GLU A 193 10.64 -1.30 11.92
N ASP A 194 10.60 -0.04 11.46
CA ASP A 194 11.78 0.81 11.39
C ASP A 194 12.43 1.02 12.79
N ALA A 195 11.62 1.27 13.81
CA ALA A 195 12.12 1.44 15.18
C ALA A 195 12.75 0.15 15.73
N VAL A 196 12.08 -0.99 15.52
CA VAL A 196 12.55 -2.30 15.95
C VAL A 196 13.87 -2.66 15.28
N VAL A 197 14.00 -2.40 13.98
CA VAL A 197 15.21 -2.67 13.21
C VAL A 197 16.34 -1.72 13.61
N GLU A 198 16.07 -0.41 13.70
CA GLU A 198 17.06 0.60 14.05
C GLU A 198 17.70 0.34 15.43
N HIS A 199 16.86 0.01 16.40
CA HIS A 199 17.31 -0.23 17.77
C HIS A 199 17.60 -1.70 18.09
N ARG A 200 17.42 -2.60 17.11
CA ARG A 200 17.59 -4.06 17.26
C ARG A 200 16.80 -4.63 18.44
N TRP A 201 15.57 -4.10 18.66
CA TRP A 201 14.74 -4.56 19.77
C TRP A 201 14.17 -5.97 19.54
N LEU A 202 14.14 -6.75 20.60
CA LEU A 202 13.47 -8.05 20.67
C LEU A 202 12.15 -7.88 21.44
N ILE A 203 11.15 -7.35 20.77
CA ILE A 203 9.81 -7.15 21.33
C ILE A 203 8.76 -7.87 20.49
N PHE A 204 7.66 -8.23 21.15
CA PHE A 204 6.54 -8.86 20.46
C PHE A 204 5.88 -7.89 19.48
N ASP A 205 5.61 -8.35 18.26
CA ASP A 205 4.85 -7.56 17.27
C ASP A 205 3.40 -7.38 17.74
N PRO A 206 2.98 -6.16 18.15
CA PRO A 206 1.64 -5.91 18.65
C PRO A 206 0.56 -6.04 17.59
N LEU A 207 0.91 -6.09 16.31
CA LEU A 207 0.00 -6.30 15.18
C LEU A 207 -0.34 -7.79 14.97
N LYS A 208 0.42 -8.69 15.60
CA LYS A 208 0.18 -10.13 15.47
C LYS A 208 -1.20 -10.49 16.03
N GLY A 209 -2.04 -11.12 15.21
CA GLY A 209 -3.40 -11.50 15.61
C GLY A 209 -4.45 -10.37 15.55
N LEU A 210 -4.07 -9.11 15.39
CA LEU A 210 -4.99 -7.96 15.37
C LEU A 210 -6.05 -8.04 14.27
N LYS A 211 -5.76 -8.74 13.17
CA LYS A 211 -6.69 -8.92 12.03
C LYS A 211 -8.05 -9.49 12.44
N LYS A 212 -8.11 -10.28 13.53
CA LYS A 212 -9.33 -10.87 14.07
C LYS A 212 -10.27 -9.82 14.70
N HIS A 213 -9.72 -8.73 15.18
CA HIS A 213 -10.43 -7.64 15.87
C HIS A 213 -10.88 -6.52 14.91
N LEU A 214 -10.50 -6.58 13.63
CA LEU A 214 -10.98 -5.64 12.63
C LEU A 214 -12.40 -6.02 12.17
N PRO A 215 -13.26 -5.03 11.84
CA PRO A 215 -14.58 -5.29 11.27
C PRO A 215 -14.50 -6.29 10.09
N LYS A 216 -15.50 -7.11 9.90
CA LYS A 216 -15.55 -8.04 8.75
C LYS A 216 -15.43 -7.27 7.43
N LYS A 217 -14.71 -7.83 6.46
CA LYS A 217 -14.62 -7.25 5.12
C LYS A 217 -16.00 -7.27 4.48
N SER A 218 -16.59 -6.10 4.24
CA SER A 218 -17.85 -6.02 3.52
C SER A 218 -17.61 -6.40 2.06
N LYS A 219 -18.37 -7.36 1.56
CA LYS A 219 -18.44 -7.70 0.13
C LYS A 219 -19.31 -6.65 -0.56
N LYS A 220 -18.74 -5.47 -0.85
CA LYS A 220 -19.45 -4.50 -1.70
C LYS A 220 -19.50 -5.07 -3.11
N LYS A 221 -20.71 -5.27 -3.64
CA LYS A 221 -20.87 -5.57 -5.06
C LYS A 221 -20.33 -4.38 -5.86
N VAL A 222 -19.53 -4.66 -6.86
CA VAL A 222 -19.11 -3.64 -7.82
C VAL A 222 -20.37 -3.14 -8.51
N GLN A 223 -20.49 -1.83 -8.67
CA GLN A 223 -21.60 -1.23 -9.38
C GLN A 223 -21.15 -0.90 -10.81
N VAL A 224 -22.03 -1.06 -11.78
CA VAL A 224 -21.84 -0.67 -13.17
C VAL A 224 -23.07 0.12 -13.62
N PHE A 225 -22.91 0.99 -14.59
CA PHE A 225 -24.03 1.68 -15.19
C PHE A 225 -24.70 0.78 -16.24
N ARG A 226 -26.04 0.74 -16.24
CA ARG A 226 -26.84 0.30 -17.37
C ARG A 226 -26.69 1.36 -18.47
N PHE A 227 -26.91 0.96 -19.72
CA PHE A 227 -26.74 1.91 -20.84
C PHE A 227 -27.70 3.11 -20.72
N GLU A 228 -28.94 2.88 -20.33
CA GLU A 228 -29.93 3.91 -20.10
C GLU A 228 -29.56 4.83 -18.94
N GLU A 229 -29.10 4.30 -17.80
CA GLU A 229 -28.60 5.11 -16.67
C GLU A 229 -27.42 6.00 -17.08
N TRP A 230 -26.56 5.48 -17.95
CA TRP A 230 -25.44 6.25 -18.48
C TRP A 230 -25.91 7.43 -19.35
N GLN A 231 -26.89 7.19 -20.23
CA GLN A 231 -27.48 8.25 -21.05
C GLN A 231 -28.17 9.33 -20.20
N GLN A 232 -28.91 8.92 -19.18
CA GLN A 232 -29.54 9.84 -18.22
C GLN A 232 -28.49 10.68 -17.49
N LEU A 233 -27.38 10.08 -17.06
CA LEU A 233 -26.29 10.78 -16.41
C LEU A 233 -25.62 11.81 -17.33
N LEU A 234 -25.35 11.45 -18.59
CA LEU A 234 -24.81 12.39 -19.57
C LEU A 234 -25.78 13.55 -19.84
N ALA A 235 -27.07 13.27 -20.04
CA ALA A 235 -28.07 14.29 -20.25
C ALA A 235 -28.22 15.28 -19.07
N ALA A 236 -27.95 14.83 -17.86
CA ALA A 236 -27.95 15.67 -16.66
C ALA A 236 -26.61 16.40 -16.39
N MET A 237 -25.56 16.08 -17.14
CA MET A 237 -24.23 16.67 -16.97
C MET A 237 -24.06 17.88 -17.89
N ASP A 238 -23.30 18.90 -17.44
CA ASP A 238 -22.89 20.01 -18.29
C ASP A 238 -22.14 19.46 -19.52
N GLU A 239 -22.61 19.82 -20.72
CA GLU A 239 -22.11 19.34 -22.01
C GLU A 239 -20.59 19.51 -22.17
N TYR A 240 -20.01 20.54 -21.56
CA TYR A 240 -18.56 20.76 -21.53
C TYR A 240 -17.79 19.53 -21.04
N TYR A 241 -18.35 18.78 -20.11
CA TYR A 241 -17.71 17.60 -19.52
C TYR A 241 -18.12 16.26 -20.14
N HIS A 242 -18.97 16.27 -21.17
CA HIS A 242 -19.35 15.05 -21.89
C HIS A 242 -18.12 14.31 -22.47
N PRO A 243 -17.14 15.01 -23.12
CA PRO A 243 -15.94 14.33 -23.60
C PRO A 243 -15.15 13.61 -22.50
N VAL A 244 -14.99 14.23 -21.33
CA VAL A 244 -14.35 13.60 -20.16
C VAL A 244 -15.07 12.32 -19.75
N ALA A 245 -16.37 12.41 -19.47
CA ALA A 245 -17.16 11.29 -18.98
C ALA A 245 -17.23 10.15 -20.03
N THR A 246 -17.41 10.50 -21.31
CA THR A 246 -17.47 9.55 -22.42
C THR A 246 -16.14 8.83 -22.61
N LEU A 247 -15.02 9.53 -22.58
CA LEU A 247 -13.71 8.90 -22.71
C LEU A 247 -13.44 7.94 -21.53
N MET A 248 -13.82 8.34 -20.29
CA MET A 248 -13.71 7.45 -19.14
C MET A 248 -14.46 6.13 -19.31
N VAL A 249 -15.69 6.14 -19.83
CA VAL A 249 -16.50 4.92 -20.00
C VAL A 249 -16.11 4.12 -21.23
N MET A 250 -15.57 4.74 -22.27
CA MET A 250 -15.14 4.07 -23.50
C MET A 250 -13.73 3.46 -23.43
N THR A 251 -12.92 3.90 -22.49
CA THR A 251 -11.50 3.51 -22.39
C THR A 251 -11.13 2.86 -21.07
N GLY A 252 -12.00 3.01 -20.06
CA GLY A 252 -11.69 2.61 -18.68
C GLY A 252 -10.62 3.47 -18.01
N MET A 253 -10.24 4.61 -18.59
CA MET A 253 -9.37 5.58 -17.95
C MET A 253 -10.01 6.14 -16.69
N ILE A 254 -9.18 6.44 -15.70
CA ILE A 254 -9.62 7.13 -14.48
C ILE A 254 -9.42 8.64 -14.61
N ALA A 255 -10.10 9.40 -13.80
CA ALA A 255 -10.09 10.87 -13.90
C ALA A 255 -8.67 11.48 -13.80
N SER A 256 -7.76 10.87 -13.04
CA SER A 256 -6.37 11.33 -12.96
C SER A 256 -5.54 11.03 -14.21
N GLU A 257 -5.88 9.99 -14.97
CA GLU A 257 -5.26 9.68 -16.27
C GLU A 257 -5.81 10.64 -17.35
N ILE A 258 -7.13 10.93 -17.31
CA ILE A 258 -7.75 11.93 -18.19
C ILE A 258 -7.10 13.31 -18.01
N ALA A 259 -6.82 13.70 -16.76
CA ALA A 259 -6.21 14.98 -16.44
C ALA A 259 -4.85 15.21 -17.11
N ALA A 260 -4.12 14.14 -17.38
CA ALA A 260 -2.77 14.19 -17.95
C ALA A 260 -2.72 14.03 -19.48
N VAL A 261 -3.87 13.88 -20.16
CA VAL A 261 -3.88 13.66 -21.61
C VAL A 261 -3.45 14.94 -22.34
N LYS A 262 -2.41 14.80 -23.19
CA LYS A 262 -1.85 15.85 -24.07
C LYS A 262 -2.04 15.44 -25.54
N PRO A 263 -2.03 16.39 -26.49
CA PRO A 263 -2.14 16.07 -27.93
C PRO A 263 -1.10 15.05 -28.41
N GLN A 264 0.12 15.12 -27.91
CA GLN A 264 1.21 14.21 -28.25
C GLN A 264 0.99 12.75 -27.81
N HIS A 265 0.08 12.51 -26.88
CA HIS A 265 -0.30 11.16 -26.48
C HIS A 265 -1.18 10.46 -27.52
N ILE A 266 -1.67 11.20 -28.53
CA ILE A 266 -2.45 10.65 -29.66
C ILE A 266 -1.49 10.50 -30.84
N ARG A 267 -1.02 9.27 -31.07
CA ARG A 267 -0.07 8.97 -32.16
C ARG A 267 -0.28 7.55 -32.68
N ASP A 268 0.08 7.30 -33.93
CA ASP A 268 0.02 5.99 -34.58
C ASP A 268 -1.34 5.28 -34.49
N GLY A 269 -2.43 6.06 -34.39
CA GLY A 269 -3.80 5.53 -34.24
C GLY A 269 -4.13 5.02 -32.82
N TYR A 270 -3.31 5.38 -31.84
CA TYR A 270 -3.51 5.03 -30.43
C TYR A 270 -3.48 6.27 -29.51
N LEU A 271 -4.25 6.19 -28.43
CA LEU A 271 -4.11 7.05 -27.26
C LEU A 271 -3.20 6.33 -26.25
N TYR A 272 -2.05 6.90 -25.97
CA TYR A 272 -1.09 6.41 -25.00
C TYR A 272 -1.40 6.97 -23.61
N ILE A 273 -1.41 6.10 -22.61
CA ILE A 273 -1.64 6.46 -21.20
C ILE A 273 -0.33 6.21 -20.46
N GLU A 274 0.44 7.25 -20.27
CA GLU A 274 1.80 7.24 -19.75
C GLU A 274 1.91 8.05 -18.45
N GLU A 275 1.03 9.02 -18.25
CA GLU A 275 1.06 10.00 -17.17
C GLU A 275 -0.25 10.03 -16.37
N SER A 276 -0.21 10.61 -15.19
CA SER A 276 -1.40 10.92 -14.40
C SER A 276 -1.18 12.14 -13.50
N ILE A 277 -2.21 12.97 -13.32
CA ILE A 277 -2.19 14.10 -12.38
C ILE A 277 -3.02 13.76 -11.16
N VAL A 278 -2.39 13.85 -9.99
CA VAL A 278 -3.05 13.60 -8.69
C VAL A 278 -2.71 14.73 -7.74
N ARG A 279 -3.73 15.46 -7.25
CA ARG A 279 -3.55 16.63 -6.36
C ARG A 279 -2.58 17.66 -6.93
N ASP A 280 -2.79 18.05 -8.17
CA ASP A 280 -1.99 19.02 -8.91
C ASP A 280 -0.50 18.65 -9.06
N THR A 281 -0.16 17.39 -8.83
CA THR A 281 1.18 16.84 -9.03
C THR A 281 1.14 15.89 -10.21
N GLU A 282 1.87 16.22 -11.26
CA GLU A 282 2.12 15.35 -12.39
C GLU A 282 3.00 14.17 -11.95
N LYS A 283 2.70 13.00 -12.46
CA LYS A 283 3.46 11.77 -12.23
C LYS A 283 3.89 11.22 -13.56
N ASP A 284 5.16 11.29 -13.83
CA ASP A 284 5.79 10.76 -15.04
C ASP A 284 5.78 9.23 -15.08
N THR A 285 5.52 8.58 -13.93
CA THR A 285 5.42 7.12 -13.84
C THR A 285 4.10 6.71 -13.22
N LEU A 286 3.36 5.87 -13.93
CA LEU A 286 2.16 5.25 -13.39
C LEU A 286 2.53 4.24 -12.29
N LYS A 287 1.67 4.10 -11.29
CA LYS A 287 1.87 3.36 -10.03
C LYS A 287 2.45 1.93 -10.18
N ASN A 288 2.32 1.32 -11.36
CA ASN A 288 2.92 0.04 -11.76
C ASN A 288 3.15 0.09 -13.27
N GLY A 289 4.22 -0.44 -13.81
CA GLY A 289 4.51 -0.52 -15.24
C GLY A 289 3.39 -1.14 -16.10
N TYR A 290 2.48 -1.91 -15.50
CA TYR A 290 1.27 -2.44 -16.17
C TYR A 290 0.21 -1.37 -16.48
N ARG A 291 0.29 -0.18 -15.90
CA ARG A 291 -0.68 0.90 -16.19
C ARG A 291 -0.34 1.70 -17.44
N GLU A 292 0.90 1.69 -17.85
CA GLU A 292 1.30 2.19 -19.15
C GLU A 292 0.66 1.30 -20.21
N ARG A 293 -0.18 1.90 -21.02
CA ARG A 293 -0.97 1.17 -22.01
C ARG A 293 -1.37 2.08 -23.16
N ARG A 294 -1.73 1.48 -24.26
CA ARG A 294 -2.29 2.19 -25.42
C ARG A 294 -3.70 1.72 -25.72
N ILE A 295 -4.56 2.64 -26.07
CA ILE A 295 -5.95 2.38 -26.42
C ILE A 295 -6.12 2.72 -27.91
N PRO A 296 -6.65 1.80 -28.76
CA PRO A 296 -6.91 2.11 -30.15
C PRO A 296 -7.89 3.27 -30.27
N VAL A 297 -7.55 4.26 -31.07
CA VAL A 297 -8.43 5.40 -31.37
C VAL A 297 -9.43 4.95 -32.44
N THR A 298 -10.61 4.49 -31.99
CA THR A 298 -11.75 4.18 -32.88
C THR A 298 -12.39 5.47 -33.37
N ALA A 299 -13.26 5.38 -34.39
CA ALA A 299 -13.97 6.54 -34.90
C ALA A 299 -14.75 7.27 -33.78
N ALA A 300 -15.39 6.52 -32.89
CA ALA A 300 -16.11 7.11 -31.76
C ALA A 300 -15.18 7.78 -30.75
N ILE A 301 -14.01 7.20 -30.45
CA ILE A 301 -13.00 7.84 -29.58
C ILE A 301 -12.39 9.07 -30.25
N ALA A 302 -12.10 9.01 -31.55
CA ALA A 302 -11.59 10.15 -32.30
C ALA A 302 -12.53 11.36 -32.20
N GLN A 303 -13.83 11.14 -32.39
CA GLN A 303 -14.84 12.20 -32.26
C GLN A 303 -14.81 12.86 -30.85
N VAL A 304 -14.65 12.07 -29.79
CA VAL A 304 -14.56 12.59 -28.42
C VAL A 304 -13.27 13.40 -28.22
N LEU A 305 -12.14 12.91 -28.76
CA LEU A 305 -10.85 13.60 -28.68
C LEU A 305 -10.86 14.92 -29.50
N ASP A 306 -11.51 14.94 -30.67
CA ASP A 306 -11.67 16.13 -31.48
C ASP A 306 -12.50 17.21 -30.77
N GLN A 307 -13.61 16.79 -30.11
CA GLN A 307 -14.41 17.69 -29.29
C GLN A 307 -13.58 18.27 -28.11
N ALA A 308 -12.80 17.42 -27.44
CA ALA A 308 -11.92 17.85 -26.36
C ALA A 308 -10.85 18.85 -26.89
N SER A 309 -10.26 18.58 -28.06
CA SER A 309 -9.25 19.44 -28.66
C SER A 309 -9.79 20.83 -28.98
N GLN A 310 -11.06 20.93 -29.44
CA GLN A 310 -11.72 22.23 -29.72
C GLN A 310 -11.98 23.04 -28.43
N GLN A 311 -12.10 22.36 -27.29
CA GLN A 311 -12.32 22.97 -25.97
C GLN A 311 -11.01 23.26 -25.22
N ALA A 312 -9.90 22.65 -25.65
CA ALA A 312 -8.63 22.70 -24.94
C ALA A 312 -8.07 24.13 -24.87
N LYS A 313 -7.56 24.49 -23.70
CA LYS A 313 -6.90 25.79 -23.45
C LYS A 313 -5.56 25.53 -22.77
N GLY A 314 -4.52 25.22 -23.56
CA GLY A 314 -3.19 24.99 -23.04
C GLY A 314 -2.62 23.60 -23.41
N GLU A 315 -1.77 23.07 -22.56
CA GLU A 315 -1.01 21.83 -22.83
C GLU A 315 -1.88 20.57 -22.81
N TYR A 316 -2.91 20.54 -21.94
CA TYR A 316 -3.78 19.38 -21.73
C TYR A 316 -5.05 19.45 -22.57
N LEU A 317 -5.50 18.30 -23.08
CA LEU A 317 -6.75 18.21 -23.84
C LEU A 317 -7.99 18.45 -22.99
N PHE A 318 -7.93 18.11 -21.71
CA PHE A 318 -9.06 18.25 -20.80
C PHE A 318 -8.76 19.31 -19.75
N THR A 319 -9.67 20.27 -19.61
CA THR A 319 -9.56 21.37 -18.67
C THR A 319 -10.86 21.52 -17.89
N MET A 320 -10.83 22.28 -16.82
CA MET A 320 -12.05 22.76 -16.18
C MET A 320 -12.67 23.87 -17.06
N LYS A 321 -13.99 24.07 -16.99
CA LYS A 321 -14.71 25.06 -17.81
C LYS A 321 -14.15 26.50 -17.69
N ASN A 322 -13.51 26.81 -16.55
CA ASN A 322 -12.82 28.08 -16.32
C ASN A 322 -11.39 28.13 -16.93
N GLY A 323 -10.97 27.10 -17.66
CA GLY A 323 -9.65 27.03 -18.31
C GLY A 323 -8.50 26.53 -17.41
N GLN A 324 -8.75 26.25 -16.15
CA GLN A 324 -7.74 25.62 -15.27
C GLN A 324 -7.51 24.16 -15.64
N THR A 325 -6.37 23.60 -15.24
CA THR A 325 -6.07 22.17 -15.38
C THR A 325 -7.21 21.33 -14.80
N PHE A 326 -7.55 20.23 -15.47
CA PHE A 326 -8.63 19.36 -15.04
C PHE A 326 -8.34 18.75 -13.67
N ALA A 327 -9.15 19.08 -12.70
CA ALA A 327 -9.03 18.60 -11.31
C ALA A 327 -10.07 17.52 -11.02
N ALA A 328 -9.61 16.27 -10.92
CA ALA A 328 -10.45 15.08 -10.70
C ALA A 328 -11.39 15.20 -9.49
N GLU A 329 -10.90 15.79 -8.39
CA GLU A 329 -11.69 16.00 -7.16
C GLU A 329 -12.78 17.07 -7.35
N LEU A 330 -12.49 18.15 -8.04
CA LEU A 330 -13.47 19.20 -8.37
C LEU A 330 -14.51 18.69 -9.35
N PHE A 331 -14.09 17.94 -10.39
CA PHE A 331 -15.00 17.28 -11.30
C PHE A 331 -15.95 16.34 -10.54
N GLN A 332 -15.44 15.47 -9.67
CA GLN A 332 -16.30 14.59 -8.88
C GLN A 332 -17.26 15.37 -8.00
N ARG A 333 -16.80 16.40 -7.30
CA ARG A 333 -17.61 17.12 -6.30
C ARG A 333 -18.64 18.05 -6.95
N ARG A 334 -18.27 18.80 -7.98
CA ARG A 334 -19.11 19.87 -8.55
C ARG A 334 -19.91 19.43 -9.76
N VAL A 335 -19.35 18.61 -10.63
CA VAL A 335 -19.97 18.19 -11.88
C VAL A 335 -20.67 16.85 -11.71
N TRP A 336 -19.90 15.81 -11.44
CA TRP A 336 -20.39 14.43 -11.35
C TRP A 336 -21.47 14.27 -10.28
N THR A 337 -21.21 14.72 -9.05
CA THR A 337 -22.19 14.59 -7.94
C THR A 337 -23.47 15.35 -8.22
N THR A 338 -23.40 16.51 -8.89
CA THR A 338 -24.57 17.30 -9.27
C THR A 338 -25.39 16.56 -10.34
N ALA A 339 -24.75 16.08 -11.40
CA ALA A 339 -25.41 15.31 -12.45
C ALA A 339 -26.05 14.02 -11.88
N MET A 340 -25.35 13.28 -11.02
CA MET A 340 -25.89 12.10 -10.32
C MET A 340 -27.15 12.39 -9.49
N LYS A 341 -27.21 13.57 -8.85
CA LYS A 341 -28.40 14.00 -8.11
C LYS A 341 -29.56 14.35 -9.04
N GLN A 342 -29.28 15.00 -10.16
CA GLN A 342 -30.28 15.46 -11.11
C GLN A 342 -30.93 14.30 -11.88
N CYS A 343 -30.15 13.27 -12.27
CA CYS A 343 -30.69 12.12 -12.98
C CYS A 343 -31.43 11.11 -12.09
N GLY A 344 -31.45 11.29 -10.77
CA GLY A 344 -32.23 10.49 -9.85
C GLY A 344 -31.78 9.04 -9.63
N ILE A 345 -30.64 8.65 -10.21
CA ILE A 345 -30.09 7.31 -10.01
C ILE A 345 -29.23 7.23 -8.75
N PRO A 346 -29.05 6.03 -8.12
CA PRO A 346 -28.22 5.87 -6.94
C PRO A 346 -26.80 6.36 -7.18
N TYR A 347 -26.26 7.12 -6.24
CA TYR A 347 -24.92 7.71 -6.37
C TYR A 347 -23.82 6.65 -6.57
N ARG A 348 -23.06 6.81 -7.62
CA ARG A 348 -21.85 6.04 -7.96
C ARG A 348 -20.70 7.02 -8.23
N LYS A 349 -19.50 6.67 -7.76
CA LYS A 349 -18.31 7.51 -7.98
C LYS A 349 -17.89 7.50 -9.46
N PRO A 350 -17.16 8.51 -9.96
CA PRO A 350 -16.61 8.52 -11.34
C PRO A 350 -15.83 7.24 -11.68
N TYR A 351 -15.10 6.67 -10.71
CA TYR A 351 -14.38 5.40 -10.90
C TYR A 351 -15.28 4.23 -11.34
N THR A 352 -16.58 4.32 -11.15
CA THR A 352 -17.57 3.34 -11.65
C THR A 352 -17.56 3.24 -13.17
N THR A 353 -17.18 4.29 -13.91
CA THR A 353 -17.02 4.24 -15.37
C THR A 353 -16.01 3.17 -15.79
N ARG A 354 -14.92 3.01 -15.04
CA ARG A 354 -13.92 1.96 -15.31
C ARG A 354 -14.48 0.55 -15.09
N HIS A 355 -15.32 0.38 -14.08
CA HIS A 355 -16.02 -0.88 -13.87
C HIS A 355 -17.06 -1.13 -14.97
N THR A 356 -17.75 -0.07 -15.40
CA THR A 356 -18.73 -0.11 -16.49
C THR A 356 -18.04 -0.45 -17.81
N PHE A 357 -16.92 0.18 -18.14
CA PHE A 357 -16.11 -0.17 -19.30
C PHE A 357 -15.81 -1.67 -19.38
N ALA A 358 -15.31 -2.23 -18.27
CA ALA A 358 -14.97 -3.65 -18.21
C ALA A 358 -16.19 -4.56 -18.43
N ALA A 359 -17.32 -4.28 -17.75
CA ALA A 359 -18.54 -5.05 -17.89
C ALA A 359 -19.16 -4.92 -19.30
N TRP A 360 -19.16 -3.71 -19.86
CA TRP A 360 -19.67 -3.46 -21.20
C TRP A 360 -18.79 -4.11 -22.28
N ALA A 361 -17.47 -4.02 -22.16
CA ALA A 361 -16.54 -4.68 -23.07
C ALA A 361 -16.77 -6.22 -23.09
N LEU A 362 -16.95 -6.83 -21.92
CA LEU A 362 -17.27 -8.26 -21.82
C LEU A 362 -18.65 -8.56 -22.42
N ALA A 363 -19.67 -7.73 -22.19
CA ALA A 363 -21.02 -7.91 -22.74
C ALA A 363 -21.03 -7.89 -24.28
N ILE A 364 -20.19 -7.06 -24.92
CA ILE A 364 -20.01 -7.04 -26.36
C ILE A 364 -18.95 -8.04 -26.88
N ARG A 365 -18.46 -8.94 -26.02
CA ARG A 365 -17.53 -10.03 -26.34
C ARG A 365 -16.11 -9.58 -26.73
N VAL A 366 -15.59 -8.52 -26.13
CA VAL A 366 -14.15 -8.20 -26.20
C VAL A 366 -13.37 -9.33 -25.55
N ASP A 367 -12.30 -9.75 -26.21
CA ASP A 367 -11.39 -10.78 -25.65
C ASP A 367 -10.83 -10.36 -24.29
N GLN A 368 -10.79 -11.30 -23.34
CA GLN A 368 -10.39 -11.01 -21.97
C GLN A 368 -8.93 -10.60 -21.84
N ASN A 369 -8.02 -11.16 -22.67
CA ASN A 369 -6.61 -10.78 -22.64
C ASN A 369 -6.46 -9.34 -23.12
N ARG A 370 -7.20 -9.01 -24.20
CA ARG A 370 -7.23 -7.65 -24.71
C ARG A 370 -7.80 -6.67 -23.70
N LEU A 371 -8.90 -7.05 -23.00
CA LEU A 371 -9.48 -6.20 -21.96
C LEU A 371 -8.51 -5.94 -20.80
N VAL A 372 -7.75 -6.95 -20.36
CA VAL A 372 -6.69 -6.79 -19.34
C VAL A 372 -5.67 -5.76 -19.78
N GLY A 373 -5.22 -5.82 -21.03
CA GLY A 373 -4.30 -4.85 -21.62
C GLY A 373 -4.90 -3.44 -21.67
N LEU A 374 -6.12 -3.29 -22.18
CA LEU A 374 -6.83 -2.00 -22.24
C LEU A 374 -7.04 -1.37 -20.86
N MET A 375 -7.23 -2.18 -19.84
CA MET A 375 -7.40 -1.71 -18.48
C MET A 375 -6.06 -1.48 -17.72
N GLY A 376 -4.95 -2.01 -18.21
CA GLY A 376 -3.70 -1.99 -17.45
C GLY A 376 -3.80 -2.74 -16.12
N HIS A 377 -4.41 -3.92 -16.13
CA HIS A 377 -4.49 -4.79 -14.96
C HIS A 377 -3.41 -5.85 -15.00
N ALA A 378 -2.81 -6.14 -13.84
CA ALA A 378 -1.76 -7.16 -13.73
C ALA A 378 -2.27 -8.60 -13.84
N SER A 379 -3.58 -8.85 -13.71
CA SER A 379 -4.16 -10.18 -13.62
C SER A 379 -5.49 -10.32 -14.37
N LYS A 380 -5.60 -11.38 -15.19
CA LYS A 380 -6.84 -11.80 -15.87
C LYS A 380 -7.91 -12.24 -14.87
N GLN A 381 -7.48 -12.91 -13.80
CA GLN A 381 -8.38 -13.41 -12.75
C GLN A 381 -9.21 -12.28 -12.14
N MET A 382 -8.60 -11.10 -11.93
CA MET A 382 -9.31 -9.95 -11.39
C MET A 382 -10.43 -9.45 -12.31
N VAL A 383 -10.22 -9.52 -13.63
CA VAL A 383 -11.25 -9.12 -14.60
C VAL A 383 -12.43 -10.09 -14.56
N TYR A 384 -12.17 -11.38 -14.52
CA TYR A 384 -13.21 -12.41 -14.49
C TYR A 384 -14.01 -12.43 -13.18
N GLU A 385 -13.31 -12.48 -12.05
CA GLU A 385 -13.94 -12.55 -10.71
C GLU A 385 -14.76 -11.28 -10.38
N VAL A 386 -14.33 -10.13 -10.88
CA VAL A 386 -14.98 -8.86 -10.56
C VAL A 386 -16.14 -8.55 -11.53
N TYR A 387 -15.98 -8.83 -12.83
CA TYR A 387 -16.90 -8.34 -13.84
C TYR A 387 -17.74 -9.43 -14.51
N GLY A 388 -17.33 -10.71 -14.49
CA GLY A 388 -18.05 -11.81 -15.14
C GLY A 388 -19.52 -11.91 -14.71
N GLN A 389 -19.81 -11.70 -13.44
CA GLN A 389 -21.18 -11.73 -12.89
C GLN A 389 -22.09 -10.59 -13.36
N TYR A 390 -21.55 -9.53 -13.97
CA TYR A 390 -22.34 -8.37 -14.43
C TYR A 390 -22.77 -8.48 -15.88
N VAL A 391 -22.20 -9.42 -16.63
CA VAL A 391 -22.52 -9.63 -18.04
C VAL A 391 -23.97 -10.10 -18.21
N GLU A 392 -24.46 -10.99 -17.32
CA GLU A 392 -25.81 -11.52 -17.32
C GLU A 392 -26.91 -10.45 -17.24
N GLY A 393 -26.63 -9.29 -16.70
CA GLY A 393 -27.60 -8.20 -16.62
C GLY A 393 -27.58 -7.23 -17.80
N LEU A 394 -26.63 -7.37 -18.72
CA LEU A 394 -26.37 -6.41 -19.81
C LEU A 394 -26.78 -6.92 -21.21
N GLU A 395 -27.42 -8.10 -21.32
CA GLU A 395 -27.79 -8.64 -22.62
C GLU A 395 -28.69 -7.69 -23.41
N LYS A 396 -29.63 -7.04 -22.75
CA LYS A 396 -30.54 -6.06 -23.37
C LYS A 396 -29.82 -4.83 -23.88
N ASP A 397 -28.74 -4.43 -23.20
CA ASP A 397 -27.97 -3.23 -23.52
C ASP A 397 -26.92 -3.48 -24.60
N ARG A 398 -26.64 -4.75 -24.92
CA ARG A 398 -25.51 -5.16 -25.76
C ARG A 398 -25.43 -4.42 -27.11
N MET A 399 -26.55 -4.31 -27.82
CA MET A 399 -26.57 -3.66 -29.14
C MET A 399 -26.38 -2.14 -29.03
N ALA A 400 -26.92 -1.53 -27.99
CA ALA A 400 -26.72 -0.11 -27.71
C ALA A 400 -25.26 0.18 -27.34
N ILE A 401 -24.65 -0.63 -26.46
CA ILE A 401 -23.24 -0.56 -26.09
C ILE A 401 -22.35 -0.74 -27.32
N LEU A 402 -22.62 -1.73 -28.18
CA LEU A 402 -21.82 -1.96 -29.38
C LEU A 402 -21.88 -0.77 -30.36
N ARG A 403 -23.04 -0.13 -30.53
CA ARG A 403 -23.15 1.08 -31.33
C ARG A 403 -22.37 2.25 -30.70
N TYR A 404 -22.41 2.36 -29.40
CA TYR A 404 -21.74 3.42 -28.64
C TYR A 404 -20.22 3.33 -28.74
N PHE A 405 -19.66 2.11 -28.64
CA PHE A 405 -18.20 1.89 -28.82
C PHE A 405 -17.75 1.96 -30.29
N GLY A 406 -18.66 1.68 -31.24
CA GLY A 406 -18.34 1.44 -32.64
C GLY A 406 -17.91 0.00 -32.90
N ARG A 407 -18.22 -0.50 -34.12
CA ARG A 407 -17.85 -1.88 -34.53
C ARG A 407 -16.34 -2.08 -34.69
N ASP A 408 -15.63 -1.03 -35.00
CA ASP A 408 -14.17 -1.00 -35.08
C ASP A 408 -13.48 -1.26 -33.74
N PHE A 409 -14.13 -0.96 -32.62
CA PHE A 409 -13.65 -1.31 -31.29
C PHE A 409 -13.45 -2.83 -31.11
N LEU A 410 -14.30 -3.68 -31.70
CA LEU A 410 -14.15 -5.12 -31.63
C LEU A 410 -13.02 -5.66 -32.49
N LYS A 411 -12.78 -5.04 -33.64
CA LYS A 411 -11.84 -5.55 -34.65
C LYS A 411 -10.39 -5.46 -34.20
N GLY A 412 -10.05 -4.57 -33.24
CA GLY A 412 -8.69 -4.34 -32.80
C GLY A 412 -7.74 -4.20 -34.00
N ARG A 413 -7.15 -3.07 -34.25
CA ARG A 413 -5.96 -3.08 -35.10
C ARG A 413 -4.88 -3.80 -34.28
N GLY A 414 -4.48 -4.99 -34.73
CA GLY A 414 -3.39 -5.78 -34.18
C GLY A 414 -2.05 -5.04 -34.27
#